data_d02ea98d496246170d510c32b6d054fc
#
_entry.id   d02ea98d496246170d510c32b6d054fc
#
_cell.length_a   1.000
_cell.length_b   1.000
_cell.length_c   1.000
_cell.angle_alpha   90.00
_cell.angle_beta   90.00
_cell.angle_gamma   90.00
#
_symmetry.space_group_name_H-M   'P 1'
#
loop_
_entity.id
_entity.type
_entity.pdbx_description
1 polymer ?
#
loop_
_entity_poly.entity_id
_entity_poly.type
_entity_poly.pdbx_seq_one_letter_code
_entity_poly.pdbx_strand_id
1 'polypeptide(L)'
;MGGMTVDYEKVATGACEKIEEAAGQFCVKGVPTECRRYGSGHINDTFLLCTKEGEQSHSYILQRMNTHVFQDPKGLMQNISGVTTYLRDRIIREGGDPQRETLTLVETKAGKDYYVDSLGSWWRMYLFITDAVGYDTVEQEEIFYQSAKAFGHFQRLLDQYPVSQLTETIPDFHNTPKRFGTFCRAVEEDACGRAQGVSSEIAFVMDRKEEMSLVMDQLESGGIPRRVTHNDTKLNNVLIDSRSGEAVCVIDLDTVMPGTAVFDFGDSIRFGANTAEEDERDLSRVSLSLPLYEAYIKGFLEGCAGSLTDAEVRLLPWGAKLMTLECGMRFLTDYLEGDKYFRVHRPGHNLDRARTQFALVSDMERKWNEMERLAAKKYI
;
A
#
# COMPACT_ATOMS: atom_id res chain seq x y z
N MET A 1 -39.39 3.64 -14.43
CA MET A 1 -38.04 4.13 -14.29
C MET A 1 -37.67 3.97 -12.81
N GLY A 2 -36.98 2.91 -12.45
CA GLY A 2 -36.51 2.71 -11.09
C GLY A 2 -35.22 3.50 -10.92
N GLY A 3 -35.23 4.54 -10.11
CA GLY A 3 -34.02 5.29 -9.78
C GLY A 3 -33.11 4.46 -8.87
N MET A 4 -31.80 4.59 -9.04
CA MET A 4 -30.79 4.02 -8.16
C MET A 4 -30.95 4.65 -6.77
N THR A 5 -31.01 3.82 -5.71
CA THR A 5 -30.99 4.32 -4.35
C THR A 5 -29.52 4.61 -3.96
N VAL A 6 -29.20 5.87 -3.72
CA VAL A 6 -27.88 6.29 -3.19
C VAL A 6 -28.05 6.60 -1.71
N ASP A 7 -27.21 5.99 -0.87
CA ASP A 7 -27.20 6.29 0.56
C ASP A 7 -26.48 7.64 0.80
N TYR A 8 -27.29 8.67 0.96
CA TYR A 8 -26.86 10.06 1.05
C TYR A 8 -26.32 10.47 2.43
N GLU A 9 -26.53 9.67 3.48
CA GLU A 9 -26.21 10.10 4.85
C GLU A 9 -24.72 10.34 5.14
N LYS A 10 -23.84 9.94 4.23
CA LYS A 10 -22.37 10.06 4.40
C LYS A 10 -21.63 10.69 3.21
N VAL A 11 -22.33 11.27 2.26
CA VAL A 11 -21.71 11.86 1.05
C VAL A 11 -21.97 13.37 1.04
N ALA A 12 -20.94 14.19 0.87
CA ALA A 12 -21.09 15.65 0.74
C ALA A 12 -22.00 15.99 -0.46
N THR A 13 -22.90 16.95 -0.24
CA THR A 13 -24.04 17.35 -1.10
C THR A 13 -23.70 17.75 -2.56
N GLY A 14 -22.60 17.59 -3.11
CA GLY A 14 -22.25 17.80 -4.53
C GLY A 14 -21.69 16.54 -5.20
N ALA A 15 -21.37 15.50 -4.41
CA ALA A 15 -20.76 14.27 -4.89
C ALA A 15 -21.80 13.26 -5.42
N CYS A 16 -23.05 13.34 -4.95
CA CYS A 16 -24.06 12.34 -5.29
C CYS A 16 -24.50 12.36 -6.75
N GLU A 17 -24.73 13.54 -7.32
CA GLU A 17 -25.07 13.69 -8.74
C GLU A 17 -23.98 13.16 -9.67
N LYS A 18 -22.71 13.22 -9.21
CA LYS A 18 -21.57 12.76 -9.99
C LYS A 18 -21.37 11.24 -9.91
N ILE A 19 -21.83 10.59 -8.84
CA ILE A 19 -21.82 9.12 -8.72
C ILE A 19 -22.72 8.50 -9.81
N GLU A 20 -23.93 9.03 -10.00
CA GLU A 20 -24.85 8.55 -11.04
C GLU A 20 -24.30 8.81 -12.45
N GLU A 21 -23.76 10.01 -12.68
CA GLU A 21 -23.10 10.36 -13.94
C GLU A 21 -21.97 9.37 -14.23
N ALA A 22 -21.07 9.16 -13.28
CA ALA A 22 -19.91 8.28 -13.44
C ALA A 22 -20.33 6.81 -13.62
N ALA A 23 -21.20 6.29 -12.74
CA ALA A 23 -21.69 4.91 -12.84
C ALA A 23 -22.36 4.60 -14.18
N GLY A 24 -23.08 5.59 -14.73
CA GLY A 24 -23.74 5.49 -16.04
C GLY A 24 -22.78 5.40 -17.23
N GLN A 25 -21.50 5.70 -17.07
CA GLN A 25 -20.50 5.64 -18.13
C GLN A 25 -19.84 4.28 -18.30
N PHE A 26 -19.85 3.44 -17.26
CA PHE A 26 -19.20 2.13 -17.30
C PHE A 26 -20.09 1.03 -17.86
N CYS A 27 -19.47 0.00 -18.44
CA CYS A 27 -20.13 -1.17 -19.02
C CYS A 27 -20.53 -2.18 -17.93
N VAL A 28 -21.47 -1.80 -17.06
CA VAL A 28 -22.01 -2.69 -16.03
C VAL A 28 -23.09 -3.62 -16.61
N LYS A 29 -23.21 -4.83 -16.06
CA LYS A 29 -24.33 -5.73 -16.36
C LYS A 29 -25.55 -5.32 -15.55
N GLY A 30 -26.73 -5.31 -16.20
CA GLY A 30 -27.98 -4.98 -15.55
C GLY A 30 -28.20 -3.51 -15.26
N VAL A 31 -29.17 -3.22 -14.40
CA VAL A 31 -29.56 -1.86 -14.01
C VAL A 31 -29.09 -1.57 -12.59
N PRO A 32 -28.45 -0.43 -12.34
CA PRO A 32 -28.07 -0.02 -10.99
C PRO A 32 -29.26 0.03 -10.03
N THR A 33 -29.10 -0.56 -8.85
CA THR A 33 -30.14 -0.62 -7.80
C THR A 33 -29.72 0.10 -6.54
N GLU A 34 -28.43 0.01 -6.17
CA GLU A 34 -27.88 0.60 -4.95
C GLU A 34 -26.45 1.08 -5.19
N CYS A 35 -26.09 2.20 -4.58
CA CYS A 35 -24.69 2.65 -4.46
C CYS A 35 -24.47 3.22 -3.05
N ARG A 36 -23.47 2.68 -2.34
CA ARG A 36 -23.15 3.10 -0.98
C ARG A 36 -21.63 3.17 -0.76
N ARG A 37 -21.20 3.98 0.22
CA ARG A 37 -19.78 4.00 0.61
C ARG A 37 -19.31 2.60 1.02
N TYR A 38 -18.06 2.29 0.69
CA TYR A 38 -17.47 0.98 0.94
C TYR A 38 -16.01 1.10 1.38
N GLY A 39 -15.62 0.27 2.37
CA GLY A 39 -14.26 0.19 2.88
C GLY A 39 -13.86 1.30 3.87
N SER A 40 -12.69 1.14 4.47
CA SER A 40 -12.08 2.05 5.45
C SER A 40 -11.04 3.00 4.83
N GLY A 41 -10.79 2.89 3.51
CA GLY A 41 -9.80 3.72 2.80
C GLY A 41 -10.11 5.22 2.87
N HIS A 42 -9.05 6.04 3.04
CA HIS A 42 -9.21 7.48 3.31
C HIS A 42 -8.71 8.38 2.17
N ILE A 43 -8.03 7.82 1.16
CA ILE A 43 -7.45 8.60 0.06
C ILE A 43 -8.49 8.79 -1.05
N ASN A 44 -9.00 7.70 -1.62
CA ASN A 44 -10.02 7.73 -2.66
C ASN A 44 -11.43 7.62 -2.05
N ASP A 45 -12.42 8.19 -2.72
CA ASP A 45 -13.82 7.91 -2.38
C ASP A 45 -14.24 6.59 -3.04
N THR A 46 -14.52 5.58 -2.23
CA THR A 46 -14.84 4.24 -2.68
C THR A 46 -16.32 3.91 -2.41
N PHE A 47 -16.99 3.36 -3.42
CA PHE A 47 -18.40 2.99 -3.38
C PHE A 47 -18.59 1.56 -3.88
N LEU A 48 -19.50 0.84 -3.24
CA LEU A 48 -20.06 -0.42 -3.73
C LEU A 48 -21.30 -0.09 -4.57
N LEU A 49 -21.25 -0.42 -5.86
CA LEU A 49 -22.37 -0.32 -6.79
C LEU A 49 -22.96 -1.71 -7.00
N CYS A 50 -24.25 -1.87 -6.72
CA CYS A 50 -25.00 -3.08 -7.00
C CYS A 50 -25.91 -2.88 -8.20
N THR A 51 -26.00 -3.90 -9.06
CA THR A 51 -26.89 -3.92 -10.23
C THR A 51 -27.71 -5.20 -10.29
N LYS A 52 -28.81 -5.18 -11.00
CA LYS A 52 -29.66 -6.37 -11.28
C LYS A 52 -29.91 -6.56 -12.76
N GLU A 53 -29.75 -7.81 -13.21
CA GLU A 53 -30.09 -8.29 -14.54
C GLU A 53 -31.05 -9.51 -14.41
N GLY A 54 -32.35 -9.24 -14.47
CA GLY A 54 -33.34 -10.23 -14.08
C GLY A 54 -33.24 -10.61 -12.60
N GLU A 55 -32.99 -11.88 -12.30
CA GLU A 55 -32.76 -12.37 -10.94
C GLU A 55 -31.27 -12.32 -10.50
N GLN A 56 -30.36 -12.07 -11.44
CA GLN A 56 -28.92 -12.01 -11.14
C GLN A 56 -28.53 -10.65 -10.59
N SER A 57 -27.72 -10.67 -9.53
CA SER A 57 -27.12 -9.48 -8.94
C SER A 57 -25.63 -9.43 -9.28
N HIS A 58 -25.15 -8.25 -9.64
CA HIS A 58 -23.73 -7.99 -9.85
C HIS A 58 -23.28 -6.85 -8.95
N SER A 59 -22.02 -6.87 -8.55
CA SER A 59 -21.43 -5.86 -7.68
C SER A 59 -20.13 -5.34 -8.28
N TYR A 60 -19.88 -4.06 -8.06
CA TYR A 60 -18.73 -3.32 -8.58
C TYR A 60 -18.19 -2.38 -7.52
N ILE A 61 -16.89 -2.11 -7.59
CA ILE A 61 -16.26 -1.03 -6.82
C ILE A 61 -16.09 0.16 -7.74
N LEU A 62 -16.82 1.24 -7.47
CA LEU A 62 -16.66 2.54 -8.13
C LEU A 62 -15.79 3.44 -7.25
N GLN A 63 -14.73 4.01 -7.82
CA GLN A 63 -13.83 4.89 -7.06
C GLN A 63 -13.66 6.24 -7.75
N ARG A 64 -13.77 7.31 -6.94
CA ARG A 64 -13.31 8.64 -7.33
C ARG A 64 -11.88 8.82 -6.83
N MET A 65 -10.97 9.05 -7.77
CA MET A 65 -9.54 9.18 -7.50
C MET A 65 -9.24 10.53 -6.86
N ASN A 66 -8.38 10.55 -5.86
CA ASN A 66 -7.91 11.78 -5.24
C ASN A 66 -6.73 12.38 -6.04
N THR A 67 -7.04 13.29 -6.95
CA THR A 67 -6.06 13.95 -7.80
C THR A 67 -5.18 15.00 -7.10
N HIS A 68 -5.47 15.31 -5.82
CA HIS A 68 -4.56 16.12 -5.00
C HIS A 68 -3.36 15.29 -4.52
N VAL A 69 -3.58 14.00 -4.25
CA VAL A 69 -2.53 13.05 -3.88
C VAL A 69 -1.86 12.48 -5.13
N PHE A 70 -2.65 12.01 -6.09
CA PHE A 70 -2.18 11.43 -7.34
C PHE A 70 -2.25 12.46 -8.46
N GLN A 71 -1.19 13.25 -8.62
CA GLN A 71 -1.14 14.39 -9.55
C GLN A 71 -1.06 13.98 -11.02
N ASP A 72 -0.66 12.73 -11.31
CA ASP A 72 -0.72 12.12 -12.64
C ASP A 72 -1.72 10.95 -12.68
N PRO A 73 -3.03 11.20 -12.66
CA PRO A 73 -4.04 10.15 -12.68
C PRO A 73 -4.02 9.34 -13.98
N LYS A 74 -3.52 9.91 -15.07
CA LYS A 74 -3.38 9.20 -16.35
C LYS A 74 -2.25 8.18 -16.29
N GLY A 75 -1.07 8.56 -15.80
CA GLY A 75 0.06 7.65 -15.60
C GLY A 75 -0.29 6.56 -14.60
N LEU A 76 -0.99 6.91 -13.51
CA LEU A 76 -1.48 5.94 -12.53
C LEU A 76 -2.42 4.90 -13.18
N MET A 77 -3.39 5.32 -13.99
CA MET A 77 -4.28 4.38 -14.68
C MET A 77 -3.56 3.54 -15.73
N GLN A 78 -2.52 4.07 -16.38
CA GLN A 78 -1.67 3.28 -17.28
C GLN A 78 -0.93 2.17 -16.52
N ASN A 79 -0.36 2.48 -15.34
CA ASN A 79 0.28 1.48 -14.49
C ASN A 79 -0.71 0.38 -14.09
N ILE A 80 -1.86 0.75 -13.55
CA ILE A 80 -2.90 -0.21 -13.10
C ILE A 80 -3.38 -1.08 -14.26
N SER A 81 -3.73 -0.50 -15.39
CA SER A 81 -4.21 -1.24 -16.56
C SER A 81 -3.14 -2.20 -17.10
N GLY A 82 -1.90 -1.74 -17.23
CA GLY A 82 -0.78 -2.56 -17.67
C GLY A 82 -0.49 -3.73 -16.73
N VAL A 83 -0.42 -3.46 -15.42
CA VAL A 83 -0.14 -4.48 -14.40
C VAL A 83 -1.28 -5.49 -14.28
N THR A 84 -2.53 -5.05 -14.21
CA THR A 84 -3.68 -5.95 -14.09
C THR A 84 -3.88 -6.82 -15.34
N THR A 85 -3.65 -6.27 -16.53
CA THR A 85 -3.69 -7.04 -17.78
C THR A 85 -2.61 -8.12 -17.80
N TYR A 86 -1.38 -7.78 -17.40
CA TYR A 86 -0.29 -8.73 -17.34
C TYR A 86 -0.53 -9.83 -16.30
N LEU A 87 -0.99 -9.46 -15.09
CA LEU A 87 -1.34 -10.39 -14.03
C LEU A 87 -2.43 -11.37 -14.51
N ARG A 88 -3.48 -10.85 -15.16
CA ARG A 88 -4.55 -11.66 -15.73
C ARG A 88 -4.02 -12.74 -16.67
N ASP A 89 -3.14 -12.38 -17.60
CA ASP A 89 -2.56 -13.32 -18.55
C ASP A 89 -1.69 -14.37 -17.85
N ARG A 90 -0.95 -13.99 -16.81
CA ARG A 90 -0.11 -14.90 -16.03
C ARG A 90 -0.96 -15.89 -15.23
N ILE A 91 -1.98 -15.40 -14.55
CA ILE A 91 -2.92 -16.21 -13.74
C ILE A 91 -3.62 -17.25 -14.64
N ILE A 92 -4.12 -16.85 -15.82
CA ILE A 92 -4.76 -17.78 -16.78
C ILE A 92 -3.78 -18.89 -17.21
N ARG A 93 -2.50 -18.54 -17.50
CA ARG A 93 -1.49 -19.53 -17.88
C ARG A 93 -1.15 -20.51 -16.77
N GLU A 94 -1.31 -20.09 -15.52
CA GLU A 94 -1.08 -20.93 -14.33
C GLU A 94 -2.35 -21.71 -13.93
N GLY A 95 -3.49 -21.51 -14.63
CA GLY A 95 -4.75 -22.21 -14.39
C GLY A 95 -5.59 -21.63 -13.26
N GLY A 96 -5.28 -20.39 -12.82
CA GLY A 96 -6.02 -19.65 -11.80
C GLY A 96 -7.23 -18.90 -12.35
N ASP A 97 -7.96 -18.22 -11.46
CA ASP A 97 -9.13 -17.41 -11.77
C ASP A 97 -8.80 -15.91 -11.77
N PRO A 98 -8.60 -15.28 -12.94
CA PRO A 98 -8.22 -13.88 -13.02
C PRO A 98 -9.33 -12.90 -12.58
N GLN A 99 -10.58 -13.36 -12.38
CA GLN A 99 -11.64 -12.51 -11.84
C GLN A 99 -11.59 -12.41 -10.32
N ARG A 100 -10.86 -13.33 -9.68
CA ARG A 100 -10.66 -13.34 -8.22
C ARG A 100 -9.23 -12.98 -7.80
N GLU A 101 -8.23 -13.41 -8.57
CA GLU A 101 -6.82 -13.35 -8.16
C GLU A 101 -6.13 -12.03 -8.56
N THR A 102 -6.79 -11.19 -9.37
CA THR A 102 -6.34 -9.82 -9.64
C THR A 102 -7.53 -8.88 -9.82
N LEU A 103 -7.29 -7.57 -9.66
CA LEU A 103 -8.29 -6.55 -9.96
C LEU A 103 -8.65 -6.58 -11.44
N THR A 104 -9.94 -6.52 -11.74
CA THR A 104 -10.46 -6.43 -13.11
C THR A 104 -11.11 -5.07 -13.31
N LEU A 105 -10.52 -4.22 -14.14
CA LEU A 105 -11.09 -2.93 -14.54
C LEU A 105 -12.36 -3.17 -15.40
N VAL A 106 -13.37 -2.36 -15.16
CA VAL A 106 -14.58 -2.29 -15.99
C VAL A 106 -14.42 -1.11 -16.95
N GLU A 107 -14.44 -1.41 -18.25
CA GLU A 107 -14.32 -0.37 -19.28
C GLU A 107 -15.55 0.56 -19.29
N THR A 108 -15.32 1.79 -19.67
CA THR A 108 -16.40 2.72 -20.03
C THR A 108 -17.04 2.35 -21.38
N LYS A 109 -18.22 2.86 -21.66
CA LYS A 109 -18.90 2.74 -22.96
C LYS A 109 -18.08 3.32 -24.13
N ALA A 110 -17.06 4.13 -23.82
CA ALA A 110 -16.10 4.67 -24.79
C ALA A 110 -14.81 3.83 -24.89
N GLY A 111 -14.74 2.63 -24.26
CA GLY A 111 -13.58 1.73 -24.28
C GLY A 111 -12.37 2.28 -23.55
N LYS A 112 -12.57 2.98 -22.42
CA LYS A 112 -11.49 3.50 -21.55
C LYS A 112 -11.59 2.89 -20.17
N ASP A 113 -10.45 2.78 -19.48
CA ASP A 113 -10.35 2.27 -18.12
C ASP A 113 -10.75 3.29 -17.03
N TYR A 114 -11.05 4.51 -17.41
CA TYR A 114 -11.45 5.60 -16.51
C TYR A 114 -12.43 6.54 -17.18
N TYR A 115 -13.16 7.28 -16.35
CA TYR A 115 -14.05 8.36 -16.77
C TYR A 115 -13.65 9.67 -16.06
N VAL A 116 -13.74 10.79 -16.77
CA VAL A 116 -13.57 12.13 -16.19
C VAL A 116 -14.92 12.82 -16.26
N ASP A 117 -15.46 13.19 -15.09
CA ASP A 117 -16.77 13.82 -14.99
C ASP A 117 -16.74 15.30 -15.40
N SER A 118 -17.90 15.93 -15.45
CA SER A 118 -18.07 17.33 -15.87
C SER A 118 -17.42 18.34 -14.90
N LEU A 119 -16.97 17.91 -13.71
CA LEU A 119 -16.21 18.72 -12.74
C LEU A 119 -14.71 18.44 -12.78
N GLY A 120 -14.25 17.53 -13.66
CA GLY A 120 -12.86 17.14 -13.78
C GLY A 120 -12.41 16.06 -12.79
N SER A 121 -13.32 15.43 -12.05
CA SER A 121 -12.97 14.31 -11.18
C SER A 121 -12.77 13.04 -12.00
N TRP A 122 -11.75 12.26 -11.61
CA TRP A 122 -11.40 11.00 -12.26
C TRP A 122 -12.07 9.84 -11.55
N TRP A 123 -12.67 8.94 -12.33
CA TRP A 123 -13.41 7.78 -11.85
C TRP A 123 -12.92 6.51 -12.53
N ARG A 124 -12.85 5.41 -11.76
CA ARG A 124 -12.57 4.07 -12.26
C ARG A 124 -13.53 3.08 -11.61
N MET A 125 -13.66 1.91 -12.22
CA MET A 125 -14.52 0.86 -11.70
C MET A 125 -13.82 -0.49 -11.80
N TYR A 126 -14.00 -1.32 -10.76
CA TYR A 126 -13.54 -2.70 -10.71
C TYR A 126 -14.70 -3.66 -10.52
N LEU A 127 -14.56 -4.89 -11.00
CA LEU A 127 -15.41 -5.99 -10.55
C LEU A 127 -15.23 -6.19 -9.05
N PHE A 128 -16.32 -6.41 -8.33
CA PHE A 128 -16.26 -6.73 -6.91
C PHE A 128 -15.88 -8.20 -6.72
N ILE A 129 -14.90 -8.46 -5.87
CA ILE A 129 -14.46 -9.81 -5.53
C ILE A 129 -15.31 -10.29 -4.35
N THR A 130 -16.18 -11.27 -4.60
CA THR A 130 -17.10 -11.83 -3.59
C THR A 130 -16.42 -12.85 -2.69
N ASP A 131 -17.01 -13.12 -1.53
CA ASP A 131 -16.52 -14.11 -0.56
C ASP A 131 -15.06 -13.89 -0.13
N ALA A 132 -14.63 -12.62 -0.07
CA ALA A 132 -13.30 -12.23 0.34
C ALA A 132 -13.35 -10.97 1.22
N VAL A 133 -12.48 -10.89 2.21
CA VAL A 133 -12.43 -9.80 3.20
C VAL A 133 -11.01 -9.29 3.37
N GLY A 134 -10.86 -7.98 3.60
CA GLY A 134 -9.60 -7.36 4.06
C GLY A 134 -9.61 -7.22 5.57
N TYR A 135 -8.44 -7.28 6.18
CA TYR A 135 -8.25 -7.12 7.62
C TYR A 135 -7.43 -5.85 7.90
N ASP A 136 -7.90 -5.02 8.81
CA ASP A 136 -7.18 -3.78 9.17
C ASP A 136 -6.05 -4.03 10.19
N THR A 137 -6.11 -5.13 10.95
CA THR A 137 -5.15 -5.49 11.99
C THR A 137 -4.75 -6.96 11.92
N VAL A 138 -3.55 -7.27 12.40
CA VAL A 138 -3.05 -8.65 12.49
C VAL A 138 -3.61 -9.30 13.75
N GLU A 139 -4.75 -9.98 13.64
CA GLU A 139 -5.36 -10.70 14.76
C GLU A 139 -4.78 -12.11 14.93
N GLN A 140 -4.30 -12.71 13.85
CA GLN A 140 -3.76 -14.08 13.82
C GLN A 140 -2.52 -14.13 12.93
N GLU A 141 -1.52 -14.89 13.35
CA GLU A 141 -0.27 -15.10 12.62
C GLU A 141 -0.52 -15.64 11.19
N GLU A 142 -1.49 -16.54 11.05
CA GLU A 142 -1.87 -17.13 9.75
C GLU A 142 -2.34 -16.05 8.75
N ILE A 143 -3.14 -15.09 9.17
CA ILE A 143 -3.60 -14.00 8.28
C ILE A 143 -2.42 -13.17 7.77
N PHE A 144 -1.44 -12.92 8.63
CA PHE A 144 -0.24 -12.17 8.24
C PHE A 144 0.68 -12.98 7.32
N TYR A 145 0.80 -14.30 7.56
CA TYR A 145 1.48 -15.21 6.65
C TYR A 145 0.80 -15.25 5.28
N GLN A 146 -0.54 -15.34 5.21
CA GLN A 146 -1.28 -15.35 3.95
C GLN A 146 -1.11 -14.02 3.20
N SER A 147 -1.11 -12.90 3.89
CA SER A 147 -0.82 -11.58 3.28
C SER A 147 0.59 -11.55 2.68
N ALA A 148 1.58 -12.06 3.41
CA ALA A 148 2.96 -12.17 2.93
C ALA A 148 3.06 -13.02 1.67
N LYS A 149 2.38 -14.18 1.66
CA LYS A 149 2.33 -15.08 0.52
C LYS A 149 1.71 -14.42 -0.71
N ALA A 150 0.65 -13.62 -0.51
CA ALA A 150 0.05 -12.84 -1.59
C ALA A 150 1.00 -11.81 -2.19
N PHE A 151 1.69 -11.01 -1.37
CA PHE A 151 2.67 -10.04 -1.87
C PHE A 151 3.87 -10.71 -2.51
N GLY A 152 4.36 -11.83 -1.97
CA GLY A 152 5.40 -12.62 -2.62
C GLY A 152 4.96 -13.19 -3.97
N HIS A 153 3.73 -13.69 -4.07
CA HIS A 153 3.13 -14.17 -5.31
C HIS A 153 2.97 -13.03 -6.34
N PHE A 154 2.55 -11.86 -5.90
CA PHE A 154 2.47 -10.65 -6.72
C PHE A 154 3.84 -10.29 -7.32
N GLN A 155 4.92 -10.31 -6.50
CA GLN A 155 6.29 -10.10 -6.98
C GLN A 155 6.71 -11.15 -8.01
N ARG A 156 6.40 -12.42 -7.78
CA ARG A 156 6.71 -13.52 -8.71
C ARG A 156 5.97 -13.40 -10.03
N LEU A 157 4.68 -13.12 -10.01
CA LEU A 157 3.88 -12.96 -11.22
C LEU A 157 4.38 -11.80 -12.09
N LEU A 158 4.87 -10.73 -11.46
CA LEU A 158 5.36 -9.52 -12.15
C LEU A 158 6.88 -9.51 -12.39
N ASP A 159 7.61 -10.58 -12.07
CA ASP A 159 9.06 -10.66 -12.21
C ASP A 159 9.56 -10.34 -13.63
N GLN A 160 8.80 -10.72 -14.66
CA GLN A 160 9.12 -10.46 -16.07
C GLN A 160 8.36 -9.26 -16.67
N TYR A 161 7.64 -8.50 -15.86
CA TYR A 161 6.98 -7.29 -16.35
C TYR A 161 8.02 -6.22 -16.70
N PRO A 162 7.93 -5.57 -17.88
CA PRO A 162 8.89 -4.54 -18.27
C PRO A 162 8.71 -3.29 -17.40
N VAL A 163 9.52 -3.15 -16.33
CA VAL A 163 9.45 -2.05 -15.37
C VAL A 163 9.51 -0.66 -16.04
N SER A 164 10.18 -0.56 -17.18
CA SER A 164 10.26 0.66 -17.99
C SER A 164 8.91 1.13 -18.57
N GLN A 165 7.88 0.31 -18.53
CA GLN A 165 6.52 0.70 -18.94
C GLN A 165 5.75 1.42 -17.81
N LEU A 166 6.25 1.37 -16.58
CA LEU A 166 5.63 2.06 -15.45
C LEU A 166 6.06 3.52 -15.38
N THR A 167 5.08 4.37 -15.07
CA THR A 167 5.30 5.77 -14.70
C THR A 167 5.53 5.87 -13.20
N GLU A 168 6.54 6.61 -12.78
CA GLU A 168 6.74 6.98 -11.38
C GLU A 168 5.76 8.11 -11.03
N THR A 169 4.57 7.75 -10.58
CA THR A 169 3.45 8.69 -10.33
C THR A 169 3.63 9.52 -9.07
N ILE A 170 4.45 9.05 -8.14
CA ILE A 170 4.89 9.78 -6.95
C ILE A 170 6.42 9.74 -6.95
N PRO A 171 7.08 10.80 -7.44
CA PRO A 171 8.54 10.83 -7.53
C PRO A 171 9.21 10.62 -6.18
N ASP A 172 10.25 9.77 -6.16
CA ASP A 172 11.06 9.49 -4.98
C ASP A 172 10.25 8.96 -3.77
N PHE A 173 9.20 8.16 -4.04
CA PHE A 173 8.25 7.74 -3.00
C PHE A 173 8.96 7.06 -1.82
N HIS A 174 9.81 6.07 -2.09
CA HIS A 174 10.66 5.38 -1.11
C HIS A 174 12.15 5.61 -1.39
N ASN A 175 12.53 6.86 -1.60
CA ASN A 175 13.93 7.25 -1.72
C ASN A 175 14.42 7.79 -0.36
N THR A 176 14.82 6.90 0.52
CA THR A 176 15.22 7.25 1.90
C THR A 176 16.30 8.33 1.97
N PRO A 177 17.36 8.33 1.13
CA PRO A 177 18.34 9.43 1.08
C PRO A 177 17.73 10.79 0.74
N LYS A 178 16.82 10.85 -0.22
CA LYS A 178 16.14 12.12 -0.57
C LYS A 178 15.16 12.56 0.51
N ARG A 179 14.45 11.64 1.15
CA ARG A 179 13.63 11.91 2.33
C ARG A 179 14.46 12.47 3.46
N PHE A 180 15.66 11.93 3.70
CA PHE A 180 16.62 12.47 4.66
C PHE A 180 17.05 13.91 4.32
N GLY A 181 17.34 14.20 3.05
CA GLY A 181 17.64 15.58 2.63
C GLY A 181 16.47 16.55 2.89
N THR A 182 15.22 16.11 2.71
CA THR A 182 14.03 16.90 3.05
C THR A 182 13.90 17.12 4.55
N PHE A 183 14.15 16.08 5.34
CA PHE A 183 14.20 16.17 6.80
C PHE A 183 15.25 17.17 7.29
N CYS A 184 16.48 17.13 6.77
CA CYS A 184 17.52 18.08 7.14
C CYS A 184 17.10 19.53 6.87
N ARG A 185 16.48 19.81 5.72
CA ARG A 185 15.94 21.15 5.42
C ARG A 185 14.86 21.57 6.41
N ALA A 186 13.92 20.69 6.75
CA ALA A 186 12.88 20.99 7.73
C ALA A 186 13.44 21.30 9.12
N VAL A 187 14.54 20.62 9.53
CA VAL A 187 15.26 20.91 10.78
C VAL A 187 15.95 22.27 10.72
N GLU A 188 16.63 22.61 9.61
CA GLU A 188 17.33 23.87 9.42
C GLU A 188 16.36 25.07 9.36
N GLU A 189 15.25 24.92 8.66
CA GLU A 189 14.23 25.96 8.51
C GLU A 189 13.44 26.19 9.79
N ASP A 190 13.21 25.14 10.58
CA ASP A 190 12.42 25.14 11.82
C ASP A 190 11.17 26.05 11.75
N ALA A 191 10.41 25.89 10.67
CA ALA A 191 9.33 26.80 10.28
C ALA A 191 8.26 27.04 11.38
N CYS A 192 8.16 26.13 12.34
CA CYS A 192 7.22 26.19 13.47
C CYS A 192 7.91 26.39 14.83
N GLY A 193 9.24 26.54 14.89
CA GLY A 193 10.00 26.68 16.14
C GLY A 193 9.95 25.42 17.02
N ARG A 194 9.83 24.23 16.41
CA ARG A 194 9.62 22.95 17.12
C ARG A 194 10.90 22.12 17.28
N ALA A 195 11.98 22.44 16.54
CA ALA A 195 13.20 21.62 16.47
C ALA A 195 13.89 21.45 17.83
N GLN A 196 13.96 22.50 18.64
CA GLN A 196 14.55 22.42 19.98
C GLN A 196 13.83 21.41 20.88
N GLY A 197 12.50 21.32 20.78
CA GLY A 197 11.68 20.41 21.59
C GLY A 197 11.77 18.94 21.21
N VAL A 198 12.41 18.62 20.07
CA VAL A 198 12.54 17.26 19.51
C VAL A 198 13.99 16.92 19.13
N SER A 199 14.95 17.53 19.85
CA SER A 199 16.37 17.35 19.59
C SER A 199 16.85 15.89 19.71
N SER A 200 16.24 15.11 20.59
CA SER A 200 16.50 13.67 20.73
C SER A 200 16.05 12.87 19.51
N GLU A 201 14.89 13.17 18.96
CA GLU A 201 14.35 12.54 17.77
C GLU A 201 15.17 12.93 16.52
N ILE A 202 15.60 14.20 16.45
CA ILE A 202 16.51 14.65 15.39
C ILE A 202 17.83 13.90 15.46
N ALA A 203 18.46 13.82 16.64
CA ALA A 203 19.70 13.08 16.83
C ALA A 203 19.53 11.60 16.44
N PHE A 204 18.41 10.97 16.81
CA PHE A 204 18.12 9.59 16.45
C PHE A 204 18.19 9.34 14.94
N VAL A 205 17.63 10.24 14.15
CA VAL A 205 17.65 10.18 12.68
C VAL A 205 19.07 10.44 12.17
N MET A 206 19.73 11.49 12.68
CA MET A 206 21.08 11.89 12.24
C MET A 206 22.14 10.81 12.49
N ASP A 207 22.03 10.07 13.60
CA ASP A 207 22.96 8.98 13.95
C ASP A 207 22.91 7.81 12.97
N ARG A 208 21.80 7.70 12.17
CA ARG A 208 21.56 6.59 11.21
C ARG A 208 21.73 7.00 9.75
N LYS A 209 22.27 8.20 9.49
CA LYS A 209 22.38 8.76 8.13
C LYS A 209 23.15 7.87 7.15
N GLU A 210 24.20 7.20 7.61
CA GLU A 210 25.08 6.36 6.77
C GLU A 210 24.37 5.07 6.28
N GLU A 211 23.31 4.64 6.98
CA GLU A 211 22.55 3.45 6.63
C GLU A 211 21.46 3.73 5.59
N MET A 212 21.03 4.98 5.45
CA MET A 212 19.85 5.36 4.67
C MET A 212 20.00 5.12 3.17
N SER A 213 21.23 5.13 2.64
CA SER A 213 21.47 4.87 1.23
C SER A 213 21.67 3.38 0.89
N LEU A 214 21.81 2.51 1.90
CA LEU A 214 22.28 1.14 1.73
C LEU A 214 21.47 0.33 0.69
N VAL A 215 20.15 0.38 0.75
CA VAL A 215 19.29 -0.32 -0.22
C VAL A 215 19.25 0.41 -1.56
N MET A 216 19.20 1.75 -1.54
CA MET A 216 19.19 2.55 -2.77
C MET A 216 20.51 2.43 -3.53
N ASP A 217 21.66 2.39 -2.86
CA ASP A 217 22.98 2.19 -3.49
C ASP A 217 23.05 0.83 -4.20
N GLN A 218 22.48 -0.23 -3.61
CA GLN A 218 22.36 -1.53 -4.24
C GLN A 218 21.43 -1.51 -5.47
N LEU A 219 20.34 -0.78 -5.39
CA LEU A 219 19.39 -0.63 -6.50
C LEU A 219 20.01 0.18 -7.66
N GLU A 220 20.72 1.27 -7.36
CA GLU A 220 21.35 2.14 -8.35
C GLU A 220 22.58 1.50 -9.01
N SER A 221 23.37 0.75 -8.23
CA SER A 221 24.53 0.01 -8.77
C SER A 221 24.15 -1.27 -9.53
N GLY A 222 22.88 -1.68 -9.50
CA GLY A 222 22.42 -2.94 -10.09
C GLY A 222 22.77 -4.18 -9.26
N GLY A 223 23.13 -4.02 -7.99
CA GLY A 223 23.34 -5.11 -7.03
C GLY A 223 22.05 -5.87 -6.70
N ILE A 224 20.91 -5.18 -6.78
CA ILE A 224 19.55 -5.76 -6.77
C ILE A 224 18.75 -5.24 -7.97
N PRO A 225 17.79 -6.04 -8.50
CA PRO A 225 16.99 -5.61 -9.64
C PRO A 225 15.95 -4.56 -9.25
N ARG A 226 15.61 -3.68 -10.20
CA ARG A 226 14.41 -2.85 -10.12
C ARG A 226 13.20 -3.69 -10.53
N ARG A 227 12.17 -3.69 -9.68
CA ARG A 227 10.95 -4.49 -9.87
C ARG A 227 9.70 -3.61 -9.96
N VAL A 228 8.59 -4.22 -10.34
CA VAL A 228 7.26 -3.68 -10.07
C VAL A 228 7.01 -3.85 -8.58
N THR A 229 6.75 -2.78 -7.86
CA THR A 229 6.47 -2.79 -6.42
C THR A 229 5.11 -2.21 -6.12
N HIS A 230 4.49 -2.71 -5.07
CA HIS A 230 3.21 -2.22 -4.60
C HIS A 230 3.33 -0.89 -3.84
N ASN A 231 4.40 -0.78 -3.02
CA ASN A 231 4.78 0.40 -2.21
C ASN A 231 3.79 0.82 -1.10
N ASP A 232 2.72 0.06 -0.87
CA ASP A 232 1.81 0.23 0.28
C ASP A 232 1.28 -1.15 0.70
N THR A 233 2.19 -2.01 1.21
CA THR A 233 1.95 -3.44 1.44
C THR A 233 1.32 -3.72 2.80
N LYS A 234 0.31 -2.93 3.15
CA LYS A 234 -0.48 -3.13 4.37
C LYS A 234 -1.38 -4.38 4.26
N LEU A 235 -1.69 -4.97 5.40
CA LEU A 235 -2.56 -6.13 5.49
C LEU A 235 -3.92 -5.93 4.81
N ASN A 236 -4.53 -4.76 4.96
CA ASN A 236 -5.84 -4.44 4.36
C ASN A 236 -5.81 -4.28 2.82
N ASN A 237 -4.62 -4.32 2.22
CA ASN A 237 -4.45 -4.35 0.76
C ASN A 237 -4.36 -5.80 0.21
N VAL A 238 -4.70 -6.80 1.04
CA VAL A 238 -4.87 -8.19 0.61
C VAL A 238 -6.27 -8.68 0.97
N LEU A 239 -6.98 -9.25 0.01
CA LEU A 239 -8.23 -9.94 0.24
C LEU A 239 -7.96 -11.40 0.59
N ILE A 240 -8.58 -11.86 1.67
CA ILE A 240 -8.54 -13.24 2.16
C ILE A 240 -9.88 -13.90 1.86
N ASP A 241 -9.88 -15.08 1.27
CA ASP A 241 -11.10 -15.87 1.02
C ASP A 241 -11.76 -16.28 2.34
N SER A 242 -13.03 -15.95 2.49
CA SER A 242 -13.78 -16.16 3.74
C SER A 242 -14.03 -17.63 4.09
N ARG A 243 -13.81 -18.56 3.13
CA ARG A 243 -14.05 -19.99 3.32
C ARG A 243 -12.76 -20.77 3.55
N SER A 244 -11.74 -20.50 2.72
CA SER A 244 -10.46 -21.22 2.81
C SER A 244 -9.50 -20.56 3.79
N GLY A 245 -9.62 -19.26 4.06
CA GLY A 245 -8.65 -18.47 4.81
C GLY A 245 -7.37 -18.15 4.02
N GLU A 246 -7.30 -18.50 2.73
CA GLU A 246 -6.15 -18.23 1.88
C GLU A 246 -6.26 -16.84 1.24
N ALA A 247 -5.12 -16.23 0.97
CA ALA A 247 -5.07 -14.96 0.25
C ALA A 247 -5.55 -15.13 -1.20
N VAL A 248 -6.33 -14.18 -1.69
CA VAL A 248 -6.95 -14.22 -3.03
C VAL A 248 -6.37 -13.14 -3.94
N CYS A 249 -6.37 -11.89 -3.51
CA CYS A 249 -6.08 -10.76 -4.38
C CYS A 249 -5.35 -9.65 -3.64
N VAL A 250 -4.31 -9.11 -4.25
CA VAL A 250 -3.70 -7.84 -3.85
C VAL A 250 -4.50 -6.71 -4.48
N ILE A 251 -4.91 -5.74 -3.67
CA ILE A 251 -5.74 -4.60 -4.07
C ILE A 251 -5.02 -3.27 -3.78
N ASP A 252 -5.65 -2.15 -4.14
CA ASP A 252 -5.13 -0.79 -3.96
C ASP A 252 -3.79 -0.55 -4.68
N LEU A 253 -3.81 -0.71 -6.01
CA LEU A 253 -2.63 -0.61 -6.87
C LEU A 253 -2.21 0.85 -7.19
N ASP A 254 -2.65 1.84 -6.42
CA ASP A 254 -2.42 3.27 -6.70
C ASP A 254 -0.95 3.68 -6.57
N THR A 255 -0.20 2.94 -5.78
CA THR A 255 1.22 3.17 -5.55
C THR A 255 2.12 2.21 -6.33
N VAL A 256 1.55 1.45 -7.28
CA VAL A 256 2.36 0.54 -8.10
C VAL A 256 3.28 1.33 -9.03
N MET A 257 4.58 1.22 -8.76
CA MET A 257 5.65 1.95 -9.42
C MET A 257 6.94 1.11 -9.48
N PRO A 258 7.98 1.57 -10.22
CA PRO A 258 9.31 0.96 -10.13
C PRO A 258 9.90 1.08 -8.73
N GLY A 259 10.38 -0.02 -8.16
CA GLY A 259 10.97 -0.04 -6.82
C GLY A 259 11.80 -1.29 -6.55
N THR A 260 11.81 -1.76 -5.32
CA THR A 260 12.46 -2.99 -4.88
C THR A 260 11.56 -3.81 -3.95
N ALA A 261 11.53 -5.12 -4.13
CA ALA A 261 10.80 -6.05 -3.25
C ALA A 261 11.23 -5.95 -1.77
N VAL A 262 12.45 -5.44 -1.54
CA VAL A 262 12.98 -5.19 -0.18
C VAL A 262 12.14 -4.16 0.57
N PHE A 263 11.66 -3.12 -0.11
CA PHE A 263 10.82 -2.09 0.51
C PHE A 263 9.37 -2.57 0.68
N ASP A 264 8.83 -3.31 -0.28
CA ASP A 264 7.51 -3.95 -0.11
C ASP A 264 7.47 -4.86 1.12
N PHE A 265 8.48 -5.72 1.27
CA PHE A 265 8.64 -6.52 2.49
C PHE A 265 8.72 -5.64 3.74
N GLY A 266 9.54 -4.58 3.67
CA GLY A 266 9.79 -3.71 4.81
C GLY A 266 8.56 -2.96 5.30
N ASP A 267 7.73 -2.45 4.40
CA ASP A 267 6.52 -1.72 4.76
C ASP A 267 5.50 -2.62 5.46
N SER A 268 5.35 -3.86 5.00
CA SER A 268 4.51 -4.85 5.68
C SER A 268 4.99 -5.16 7.11
N ILE A 269 6.31 -5.33 7.30
CA ILE A 269 6.87 -5.59 8.64
C ILE A 269 6.65 -4.41 9.57
N ARG A 270 6.89 -3.18 9.09
CA ARG A 270 6.65 -1.95 9.84
C ARG A 270 5.24 -1.88 10.39
N PHE A 271 4.27 -2.23 9.55
CA PHE A 271 2.86 -2.16 9.90
C PHE A 271 2.39 -3.37 10.71
N GLY A 272 2.65 -4.59 10.23
CA GLY A 272 2.01 -5.80 10.73
C GLY A 272 2.78 -6.54 11.82
N ALA A 273 4.09 -6.33 11.97
CA ALA A 273 4.89 -6.98 13.01
C ALA A 273 5.17 -6.09 14.22
N ASN A 274 4.66 -4.88 14.26
CA ASN A 274 4.66 -4.02 15.44
C ASN A 274 3.60 -4.49 16.44
N THR A 275 3.96 -4.55 17.74
CA THR A 275 3.05 -4.96 18.82
C THR A 275 2.12 -3.84 19.31
N ALA A 276 2.27 -2.62 18.80
CA ALA A 276 1.53 -1.44 19.21
C ALA A 276 0.94 -0.70 18.00
N GLU A 277 -0.03 0.17 18.29
CA GLU A 277 -0.61 1.08 17.30
C GLU A 277 0.43 2.07 16.77
N GLU A 278 0.20 2.63 15.58
CA GLU A 278 1.15 3.55 14.92
C GLU A 278 1.42 4.83 15.74
N ASP A 279 0.49 5.25 16.59
CA ASP A 279 0.55 6.45 17.42
C ASP A 279 0.59 6.15 18.93
N GLU A 280 1.07 4.95 19.32
CA GLU A 280 1.20 4.53 20.72
C GLU A 280 2.10 5.50 21.51
N ARG A 281 1.61 5.96 22.63
CA ARG A 281 2.34 6.90 23.51
C ARG A 281 3.21 6.21 24.56
N ASP A 282 2.80 5.01 24.97
CA ASP A 282 3.61 4.18 25.85
C ASP A 282 4.61 3.36 25.01
N LEU A 283 5.78 3.95 24.77
CA LEU A 283 6.81 3.35 23.95
C LEU A 283 7.34 2.02 24.49
N SER A 284 7.08 1.68 25.76
CA SER A 284 7.45 0.38 26.32
C SER A 284 6.63 -0.78 25.73
N ARG A 285 5.49 -0.47 25.10
CA ARG A 285 4.63 -1.43 24.40
C ARG A 285 5.04 -1.69 22.96
N VAL A 286 5.92 -0.82 22.41
CA VAL A 286 6.36 -0.91 21.02
C VAL A 286 7.49 -1.93 20.90
N SER A 287 7.27 -2.97 20.13
CA SER A 287 8.26 -4.03 19.92
C SER A 287 8.02 -4.73 18.58
N LEU A 288 9.09 -5.20 17.96
CA LEU A 288 9.00 -6.12 16.82
C LEU A 288 8.60 -7.53 17.34
N SER A 289 7.48 -8.04 16.88
CA SER A 289 7.10 -9.43 17.12
C SER A 289 7.92 -10.36 16.21
N LEU A 290 8.90 -11.07 16.78
CA LEU A 290 9.68 -12.07 16.02
C LEU A 290 8.83 -13.21 15.45
N PRO A 291 7.78 -13.73 16.16
CA PRO A 291 6.87 -14.70 15.55
C PRO A 291 6.17 -14.17 14.30
N LEU A 292 5.63 -12.94 14.34
CA LEU A 292 5.00 -12.33 13.17
C LEU A 292 6.02 -12.04 12.05
N TYR A 293 7.24 -11.60 12.42
CA TYR A 293 8.32 -11.43 11.45
C TYR A 293 8.68 -12.76 10.77
N GLU A 294 8.79 -13.86 11.51
CA GLU A 294 9.06 -15.20 10.95
C GLU A 294 7.92 -15.68 10.06
N ALA A 295 6.67 -15.52 10.49
CA ALA A 295 5.50 -15.88 9.69
C ALA A 295 5.47 -15.10 8.36
N TYR A 296 5.73 -13.79 8.42
CA TYR A 296 5.72 -12.96 7.22
C TYR A 296 6.86 -13.32 6.26
N ILE A 297 8.11 -13.43 6.73
CA ILE A 297 9.24 -13.76 5.86
C ILE A 297 9.07 -15.14 5.21
N LYS A 298 8.54 -16.11 5.96
CA LYS A 298 8.21 -17.43 5.42
C LYS A 298 7.18 -17.33 4.29
N GLY A 299 6.04 -16.68 4.54
CA GLY A 299 4.99 -16.51 3.53
C GLY A 299 5.47 -15.75 2.30
N PHE A 300 6.24 -14.67 2.50
CA PHE A 300 6.77 -13.85 1.42
C PHE A 300 7.74 -14.64 0.51
N LEU A 301 8.69 -15.37 1.10
CA LEU A 301 9.62 -16.19 0.35
C LEU A 301 8.95 -17.37 -0.37
N GLU A 302 7.97 -18.02 0.27
CA GLU A 302 7.15 -19.06 -0.39
C GLU A 302 6.38 -18.48 -1.58
N GLY A 303 5.75 -17.31 -1.41
CA GLY A 303 5.02 -16.62 -2.49
C GLY A 303 5.94 -16.23 -3.65
N CYS A 304 7.14 -15.72 -3.35
CA CYS A 304 8.17 -15.41 -4.34
C CYS A 304 8.68 -16.64 -5.11
N ALA A 305 8.59 -17.83 -4.51
CA ALA A 305 8.98 -19.10 -5.14
C ALA A 305 10.36 -19.06 -5.83
N GLY A 306 11.34 -18.42 -5.19
CA GLY A 306 12.71 -18.32 -5.70
C GLY A 306 12.94 -17.22 -6.75
N SER A 307 11.98 -16.32 -7.01
CA SER A 307 12.16 -15.19 -7.95
C SER A 307 13.07 -14.08 -7.40
N LEU A 308 13.24 -14.00 -6.07
CA LEU A 308 14.19 -13.05 -5.47
C LEU A 308 15.63 -13.54 -5.62
N THR A 309 16.54 -12.60 -5.83
CA THR A 309 17.97 -12.86 -5.77
C THR A 309 18.46 -13.05 -4.34
N ASP A 310 19.57 -13.74 -4.14
CA ASP A 310 20.20 -13.87 -2.81
C ASP A 310 20.55 -12.51 -2.18
N ALA A 311 20.84 -11.50 -3.00
CA ALA A 311 21.12 -10.15 -2.55
C ALA A 311 19.87 -9.49 -1.97
N GLU A 312 18.71 -9.63 -2.64
CA GLU A 312 17.43 -9.13 -2.13
C GLU A 312 17.06 -9.80 -0.81
N VAL A 313 17.18 -11.14 -0.74
CA VAL A 313 16.86 -11.89 0.51
C VAL A 313 17.71 -11.42 1.68
N ARG A 314 19.04 -11.21 1.46
CA ARG A 314 19.91 -10.67 2.52
C ARG A 314 19.55 -9.24 2.95
N LEU A 315 18.90 -8.47 2.10
CA LEU A 315 18.48 -7.10 2.39
C LEU A 315 17.09 -6.98 3.01
N LEU A 316 16.31 -8.06 3.13
CA LEU A 316 14.96 -8.00 3.74
C LEU A 316 14.96 -7.40 5.16
N PRO A 317 15.89 -7.75 6.08
CA PRO A 317 15.97 -7.10 7.39
C PRO A 317 16.22 -5.58 7.30
N TRP A 318 17.07 -5.15 6.35
CA TRP A 318 17.31 -3.74 6.06
C TRP A 318 16.07 -3.03 5.52
N GLY A 319 15.29 -3.71 4.67
CA GLY A 319 13.99 -3.21 4.22
C GLY A 319 13.07 -2.88 5.40
N ALA A 320 12.91 -3.81 6.35
CA ALA A 320 12.11 -3.60 7.54
C ALA A 320 12.58 -2.38 8.36
N LYS A 321 13.89 -2.29 8.64
CA LYS A 321 14.48 -1.19 9.40
C LYS A 321 14.34 0.16 8.68
N LEU A 322 14.71 0.20 7.39
CA LEU A 322 14.71 1.46 6.62
C LEU A 322 13.31 1.99 6.34
N MET A 323 12.34 1.12 6.02
CA MET A 323 10.96 1.56 5.85
C MET A 323 10.37 2.12 7.14
N THR A 324 10.69 1.50 8.28
CA THR A 324 10.28 2.00 9.60
C THR A 324 10.94 3.36 9.91
N LEU A 325 12.25 3.48 9.69
CA LEU A 325 13.00 4.72 9.90
C LEU A 325 12.50 5.85 8.99
N GLU A 326 12.28 5.56 7.70
CA GLU A 326 11.75 6.51 6.72
C GLU A 326 10.37 7.02 7.12
N CYS A 327 9.47 6.13 7.53
CA CYS A 327 8.14 6.51 7.96
C CYS A 327 8.19 7.43 9.19
N GLY A 328 8.99 7.07 10.20
CA GLY A 328 9.19 7.90 11.39
C GLY A 328 9.80 9.26 11.06
N MET A 329 10.79 9.29 10.17
CA MET A 329 11.42 10.52 9.69
C MET A 329 10.42 11.41 8.93
N ARG A 330 9.53 10.83 8.11
CA ARG A 330 8.47 11.57 7.40
C ARG A 330 7.46 12.19 8.36
N PHE A 331 7.05 11.46 9.41
CA PHE A 331 6.18 12.01 10.46
C PHE A 331 6.86 13.15 11.21
N LEU A 332 8.14 13.02 11.53
CA LEU A 332 8.90 14.08 12.21
C LEU A 332 9.10 15.30 11.31
N THR A 333 9.35 15.10 10.01
CA THR A 333 9.43 16.18 9.02
C THR A 333 8.13 16.96 8.97
N ASP A 334 6.99 16.28 8.82
CA ASP A 334 5.68 16.94 8.77
C ASP A 334 5.33 17.66 10.08
N TYR A 335 5.72 17.09 11.23
CA TYR A 335 5.60 17.77 12.51
C TYR A 335 6.38 19.09 12.55
N LEU A 336 7.64 19.10 12.07
CA LEU A 336 8.47 20.30 11.99
C LEU A 336 7.90 21.35 11.02
N GLU A 337 7.27 20.90 9.92
CA GLU A 337 6.63 21.76 8.92
C GLU A 337 5.22 22.23 9.31
N GLY A 338 4.65 21.75 10.43
CA GLY A 338 3.36 22.20 10.97
C GLY A 338 2.17 21.30 10.65
N ASP A 339 2.40 20.01 10.51
CA ASP A 339 1.37 18.96 10.34
C ASP A 339 0.49 19.18 9.10
N LYS A 340 1.12 19.36 7.92
CA LYS A 340 0.44 19.74 6.66
C LYS A 340 0.14 18.54 5.76
N TYR A 341 0.95 17.49 5.83
CA TYR A 341 0.90 16.36 4.91
C TYR A 341 0.01 15.23 5.44
N PHE A 342 0.30 14.74 6.65
CA PHE A 342 -0.48 13.67 7.24
C PHE A 342 -1.69 14.20 8.00
N ARG A 343 -2.81 13.49 7.88
CA ARG A 343 -3.99 13.82 8.67
C ARG A 343 -3.70 13.62 10.16
N VAL A 344 -3.92 14.67 10.95
CA VAL A 344 -3.75 14.64 12.41
C VAL A 344 -5.11 14.79 13.10
N HIS A 345 -5.28 14.10 14.23
CA HIS A 345 -6.51 14.14 15.04
C HIS A 345 -6.32 14.88 16.37
N ARG A 346 -5.07 15.24 16.71
CA ARG A 346 -4.70 15.92 17.95
C ARG A 346 -3.35 16.63 17.80
N PRO A 347 -3.06 17.63 18.64
CA PRO A 347 -1.73 18.23 18.69
C PRO A 347 -0.65 17.18 18.99
N GLY A 348 0.48 17.23 18.28
CA GLY A 348 1.61 16.32 18.46
C GLY A 348 1.37 14.89 17.93
N HIS A 349 0.30 14.64 17.18
CA HIS A 349 -0.02 13.31 16.66
C HIS A 349 1.12 12.73 15.79
N ASN A 350 1.69 13.53 14.87
CA ASN A 350 2.82 13.11 14.05
C ASN A 350 4.09 12.88 14.87
N LEU A 351 4.29 13.62 15.97
CA LEU A 351 5.41 13.37 16.88
C LEU A 351 5.26 12.04 17.62
N ASP A 352 4.05 11.71 18.09
CA ASP A 352 3.79 10.41 18.70
C ASP A 352 4.04 9.27 17.72
N ARG A 353 3.57 9.41 16.46
CA ARG A 353 3.85 8.45 15.38
C ARG A 353 5.35 8.30 15.10
N ALA A 354 6.09 9.41 15.00
CA ALA A 354 7.54 9.36 14.79
C ALA A 354 8.25 8.59 15.90
N ARG A 355 7.88 8.86 17.16
CA ARG A 355 8.43 8.17 18.34
C ARG A 355 8.16 6.68 18.35
N THR A 356 6.96 6.28 17.97
CA THR A 356 6.59 4.86 17.82
C THR A 356 7.47 4.18 16.79
N GLN A 357 7.67 4.78 15.61
CA GLN A 357 8.54 4.22 14.57
C GLN A 357 10.01 4.15 15.06
N PHE A 358 10.52 5.15 15.74
CA PHE A 358 11.89 5.13 16.26
C PHE A 358 12.10 4.12 17.38
N ALA A 359 11.10 3.91 18.23
CA ALA A 359 11.12 2.83 19.23
C ALA A 359 11.17 1.45 18.56
N LEU A 360 10.39 1.26 17.48
CA LEU A 360 10.38 0.02 16.70
C LEU A 360 11.74 -0.20 16.00
N VAL A 361 12.35 0.83 15.39
CA VAL A 361 13.71 0.75 14.84
C VAL A 361 14.71 0.31 15.90
N SER A 362 14.67 0.93 17.10
CA SER A 362 15.55 0.57 18.21
C SER A 362 15.37 -0.88 18.66
N ASP A 363 14.16 -1.40 18.61
CA ASP A 363 13.87 -2.80 18.94
C ASP A 363 14.38 -3.76 17.85
N MET A 364 14.22 -3.38 16.57
CA MET A 364 14.81 -4.13 15.45
C MET A 364 16.31 -4.23 15.57
N GLU A 365 16.99 -3.14 15.96
CA GLU A 365 18.44 -3.13 16.18
C GLU A 365 18.86 -4.07 17.32
N ARG A 366 18.10 -4.13 18.40
CA ARG A 366 18.34 -5.10 19.48
C ARG A 366 18.15 -6.56 19.04
N LYS A 367 17.22 -6.79 18.11
CA LYS A 367 16.86 -8.12 17.59
C LYS A 367 17.55 -8.46 16.26
N TRP A 368 18.50 -7.63 15.82
CA TRP A 368 19.09 -7.69 14.49
C TRP A 368 19.61 -9.08 14.09
N ASN A 369 20.42 -9.70 14.94
CA ASN A 369 20.97 -11.02 14.67
C ASN A 369 19.88 -12.08 14.44
N GLU A 370 18.74 -11.97 15.14
CA GLU A 370 17.63 -12.89 14.97
C GLU A 370 16.86 -12.62 13.67
N MET A 371 16.69 -11.36 13.32
CA MET A 371 16.09 -10.97 12.02
C MET A 371 16.93 -11.51 10.86
N GLU A 372 18.26 -11.35 10.89
CA GLU A 372 19.16 -11.90 9.86
C GLU A 372 19.14 -13.43 9.82
N ARG A 373 19.14 -14.08 10.99
CA ARG A 373 19.04 -15.54 11.09
C ARG A 373 17.76 -16.07 10.45
N LEU A 374 16.64 -15.42 10.70
CA LEU A 374 15.35 -15.77 10.11
C LEU A 374 15.34 -15.53 8.59
N ALA A 375 15.92 -14.43 8.12
CA ALA A 375 16.02 -14.15 6.69
C ALA A 375 16.91 -15.18 5.94
N ALA A 376 17.96 -15.67 6.59
CA ALA A 376 18.85 -16.68 6.02
C ALA A 376 18.30 -18.11 6.06
N LYS A 377 17.19 -18.34 6.77
CA LYS A 377 16.57 -19.67 6.91
C LYS A 377 15.95 -20.10 5.58
N LYS A 378 16.21 -21.34 5.19
CA LYS A 378 15.53 -21.92 4.03
C LYS A 378 14.13 -22.40 4.47
N TYR A 379 13.09 -21.83 3.86
CA TYR A 379 11.68 -22.16 4.11
C TYR A 379 11.08 -23.04 3.02
N ILE A 380 11.87 -23.39 2.00
CA ILE A 380 11.46 -24.20 0.85
C ILE A 380 12.24 -25.52 0.86
#